data_32d4d83401710df11cd4090bcb92f5ae
#
_entry.id   32d4d83401710df11cd4090bcb92f5ae
#
_cell.length_a   1.000
_cell.length_b   1.000
_cell.length_c   1.000
_cell.angle_alpha   90.00
_cell.angle_beta   90.00
_cell.angle_gamma   90.00
#
_symmetry.space_group_name_H-M   'P 1'
#
loop_
_entity.id
_entity.type
_entity.pdbx_description
1 polymer ?
#
loop_
_entity_poly.entity_id
_entity_poly.type
_entity_poly.pdbx_seq_one_letter_code
_entity_poly.pdbx_strand_id
1 'polypeptide(L)'
;MIKLLATDLDGTLLFPKRKIRVLSSKNKKFLREFLKNGNHLVIVSGRNYQICKRISKVVRAPIDMIGCNGSVVLKDNKFFFDDPIDHESIRNFLKDNLHAPNVVCWVFMSDRYPMILVPTRLNCFTKIAVKIYLLTQFVYRDKFVFGTKHLEKLLNDKEARIYKMMAMYGIGEKKIEIARQESLKFLDAWDTEFEILWSRESVEFMKKGVNKANALKQIIDMQHIKNDEVAVVGDSGNDICLFETFENSFVMKNAPKEVKLKAKNEIEGVYCIKDYIK
;
A
#
# COMPACT_ATOMS: atom_id res chain seq x y z
N MET A 1 11.48 -22.00 -11.19
CA MET A 1 11.51 -22.04 -9.70
C MET A 1 11.40 -20.63 -9.14
N ILE A 2 10.48 -20.39 -8.19
CA ILE A 2 10.28 -19.06 -7.61
C ILE A 2 11.46 -18.68 -6.69
N LYS A 3 12.11 -17.57 -7.00
CA LYS A 3 13.22 -17.00 -6.22
C LYS A 3 12.83 -15.78 -5.42
N LEU A 4 11.76 -15.07 -5.83
CA LEU A 4 11.29 -13.88 -5.16
C LEU A 4 9.79 -13.97 -4.89
N LEU A 5 9.39 -13.70 -3.66
CA LEU A 5 8.00 -13.54 -3.25
C LEU A 5 7.72 -12.07 -2.94
N ALA A 6 6.83 -11.46 -3.72
CA ALA A 6 6.30 -10.13 -3.45
C ALA A 6 4.88 -10.26 -2.88
N THR A 7 4.65 -9.78 -1.66
CA THR A 7 3.35 -9.93 -0.99
C THR A 7 2.83 -8.62 -0.44
N ASP A 8 1.55 -8.35 -0.67
CA ASP A 8 0.84 -7.30 0.05
C ASP A 8 0.72 -7.65 1.54
N LEU A 9 0.38 -6.65 2.36
CA LEU A 9 0.25 -6.79 3.81
C LEU A 9 -1.18 -6.95 4.27
N ASP A 10 -2.00 -5.93 4.00
CA ASP A 10 -3.33 -5.79 4.59
C ASP A 10 -4.37 -6.61 3.83
N GLY A 11 -4.97 -7.59 4.50
CA GLY A 11 -5.85 -8.55 3.83
C GLY A 11 -5.10 -9.72 3.21
N THR A 12 -3.77 -9.64 3.08
CA THR A 12 -2.90 -10.64 2.48
C THR A 12 -1.99 -11.29 3.52
N LEU A 13 -0.79 -10.80 3.74
CA LEU A 13 0.17 -11.40 4.67
C LEU A 13 -0.28 -11.32 6.14
N LEU A 14 -0.96 -10.24 6.52
CA LEU A 14 -1.53 -10.03 7.86
C LEU A 14 -2.90 -10.69 8.05
N PHE A 15 -3.44 -11.37 7.04
CA PHE A 15 -4.72 -12.05 7.11
C PHE A 15 -4.59 -13.47 7.73
N PRO A 16 -5.59 -13.94 8.50
CA PRO A 16 -6.66 -13.17 9.13
C PRO A 16 -6.11 -12.24 10.23
N LYS A 17 -6.72 -11.06 10.40
CA LYS A 17 -6.31 -10.07 11.41
C LYS A 17 -6.30 -10.70 12.81
N ARG A 18 -5.19 -10.59 13.54
CA ARG A 18 -5.02 -11.16 14.89
C ARG A 18 -4.65 -10.07 15.88
N LYS A 19 -5.26 -10.10 17.07
CA LYS A 19 -5.06 -9.08 18.11
C LYS A 19 -3.63 -9.05 18.69
N ILE A 20 -2.90 -10.17 18.65
CA ILE A 20 -1.64 -10.32 19.39
C ILE A 20 -0.43 -10.58 18.49
N ARG A 21 -0.61 -11.24 17.36
CA ARG A 21 0.50 -11.66 16.49
C ARG A 21 0.48 -10.91 15.16
N VAL A 22 1.63 -10.40 14.75
CA VAL A 22 1.78 -9.70 13.47
C VAL A 22 1.50 -10.66 12.30
N LEU A 23 2.08 -11.87 12.32
CA LEU A 23 1.89 -12.88 11.29
C LEU A 23 1.26 -14.16 11.86
N SER A 24 0.51 -14.86 11.03
CA SER A 24 0.08 -16.23 11.34
C SER A 24 1.27 -17.16 11.54
N SER A 25 1.14 -18.20 12.38
CA SER A 25 2.23 -19.16 12.58
C SER A 25 2.63 -19.86 11.29
N LYS A 26 1.65 -20.15 10.40
CA LYS A 26 1.89 -20.76 9.09
C LYS A 26 2.68 -19.82 8.17
N ASN A 27 2.25 -18.56 8.00
CA ASN A 27 2.98 -17.57 7.21
C ASN A 27 4.40 -17.35 7.75
N LYS A 28 4.53 -17.20 9.09
CA LYS A 28 5.85 -17.00 9.71
C LYS A 28 6.80 -18.17 9.46
N LYS A 29 6.32 -19.42 9.59
CA LYS A 29 7.15 -20.62 9.34
C LYS A 29 7.58 -20.65 7.87
N PHE A 30 6.63 -20.53 6.95
CA PHE A 30 6.89 -20.54 5.51
C PHE A 30 7.91 -19.46 5.10
N LEU A 31 7.71 -18.20 5.51
CA LEU A 31 8.61 -17.12 5.14
C LEU A 31 10.04 -17.32 5.65
N ARG A 32 10.19 -17.86 6.87
CA ARG A 32 11.53 -18.17 7.41
C ARG A 32 12.23 -19.27 6.63
N GLU A 33 11.51 -20.32 6.26
CA GLU A 33 12.04 -21.41 5.43
C GLU A 33 12.39 -20.89 4.03
N PHE A 34 11.53 -20.08 3.42
CA PHE A 34 11.72 -19.46 2.12
C PHE A 34 13.00 -18.61 2.08
N LEU A 35 13.18 -17.73 3.06
CA LEU A 35 14.36 -16.88 3.19
C LEU A 35 15.63 -17.67 3.52
N LYS A 36 15.53 -18.74 4.35
CA LYS A 36 16.67 -19.60 4.67
C LYS A 36 17.22 -20.34 3.44
N ASN A 37 16.36 -20.61 2.47
CA ASN A 37 16.74 -21.27 1.20
C ASN A 37 17.37 -20.28 0.19
N GLY A 38 17.70 -19.05 0.61
CA GLY A 38 18.35 -18.04 -0.23
C GLY A 38 17.38 -17.28 -1.15
N ASN A 39 16.09 -17.43 -0.96
CA ASN A 39 15.07 -16.69 -1.72
C ASN A 39 14.84 -15.28 -1.14
N HIS A 40 14.24 -14.40 -1.93
CA HIS A 40 14.00 -13.01 -1.61
C HIS A 40 12.55 -12.75 -1.21
N LEU A 41 12.33 -11.91 -0.21
CA LEU A 41 11.01 -11.45 0.21
C LEU A 41 10.91 -9.94 0.02
N VAL A 42 9.93 -9.50 -0.77
CA VAL A 42 9.55 -8.10 -0.93
C VAL A 42 8.15 -7.90 -0.34
N ILE A 43 8.03 -6.99 0.61
CA ILE A 43 6.73 -6.51 1.06
C ILE A 43 6.28 -5.38 0.15
N VAL A 44 5.08 -5.50 -0.43
CA VAL A 44 4.54 -4.50 -1.37
C VAL A 44 3.26 -3.93 -0.80
N SER A 45 3.27 -2.69 -0.30
CA SER A 45 2.15 -2.17 0.48
C SER A 45 1.83 -0.70 0.19
N GLY A 46 0.54 -0.38 0.33
CA GLY A 46 0.07 1.01 0.39
C GLY A 46 0.45 1.75 1.68
N ARG A 47 0.98 1.04 2.69
CA ARG A 47 1.45 1.63 3.95
C ARG A 47 2.77 2.37 3.78
N ASN A 48 3.04 3.27 4.75
CA ASN A 48 4.36 3.86 4.89
C ASN A 48 5.40 2.75 5.21
N TYR A 49 6.64 2.93 4.73
CA TYR A 49 7.75 1.98 4.83
C TYR A 49 8.20 1.62 6.26
N GLN A 50 7.75 2.33 7.29
CA GLN A 50 8.15 2.08 8.68
C GLN A 50 7.75 0.69 9.21
N ILE A 51 6.76 0.04 8.59
CA ILE A 51 6.36 -1.32 8.97
C ILE A 51 7.41 -2.39 8.60
N CYS A 52 8.28 -2.11 7.64
CA CYS A 52 9.33 -3.02 7.16
C CYS A 52 10.15 -3.61 8.31
N LYS A 53 10.65 -2.77 9.21
CA LYS A 53 11.44 -3.18 10.38
C LYS A 53 10.70 -4.14 11.31
N ARG A 54 9.37 -4.05 11.39
CA ARG A 54 8.56 -4.96 12.22
C ARG A 54 8.46 -6.34 11.59
N ILE A 55 8.23 -6.40 10.28
CA ILE A 55 8.15 -7.69 9.55
C ILE A 55 9.51 -8.38 9.57
N SER A 56 10.60 -7.66 9.26
CA SER A 56 11.98 -8.15 9.30
C SER A 56 12.32 -8.81 10.65
N LYS A 57 11.98 -8.17 11.77
CA LYS A 57 12.14 -8.77 13.11
C LYS A 57 11.35 -10.07 13.30
N VAL A 58 10.16 -10.16 12.74
CA VAL A 58 9.31 -11.37 12.86
C VAL A 58 9.86 -12.50 12.02
N VAL A 59 10.33 -12.23 10.80
CA VAL A 59 10.91 -13.26 9.91
C VAL A 59 12.37 -13.56 10.26
N ARG A 60 13.04 -12.69 11.03
CA ARG A 60 14.44 -12.80 11.46
C ARG A 60 15.45 -12.72 10.29
N ALA A 61 15.15 -11.91 9.31
CA ALA A 61 15.99 -11.65 8.15
C ALA A 61 15.78 -10.21 7.64
N PRO A 62 16.76 -9.59 6.98
CA PRO A 62 16.53 -8.40 6.18
C PRO A 62 15.52 -8.73 5.08
N ILE A 63 14.71 -7.75 4.70
CA ILE A 63 13.71 -7.88 3.64
C ILE A 63 13.66 -6.57 2.85
N ASP A 64 13.23 -6.66 1.63
CA ASP A 64 12.94 -5.52 0.80
C ASP A 64 11.49 -5.05 1.02
N MET A 65 11.22 -3.79 0.78
CA MET A 65 9.87 -3.25 0.88
C MET A 65 9.62 -2.17 -0.16
N ILE A 66 8.46 -2.28 -0.78
CA ILE A 66 7.83 -1.25 -1.60
C ILE A 66 6.71 -0.64 -0.74
N GLY A 67 6.90 0.60 -0.32
CA GLY A 67 5.94 1.37 0.48
C GLY A 67 5.19 2.39 -0.35
N CYS A 68 4.06 2.90 0.20
CA CYS A 68 3.22 3.92 -0.45
C CYS A 68 2.87 3.58 -1.91
N ASN A 69 2.53 2.31 -2.19
CA ASN A 69 2.20 1.75 -3.51
C ASN A 69 3.32 1.87 -4.57
N GLY A 70 4.55 2.01 -4.20
CA GLY A 70 5.66 2.13 -5.16
C GLY A 70 6.49 3.39 -4.99
N SER A 71 5.99 4.40 -4.27
CA SER A 71 6.69 5.68 -4.12
C SER A 71 7.96 5.61 -3.27
N VAL A 72 8.13 4.55 -2.48
CA VAL A 72 9.33 4.36 -1.64
C VAL A 72 9.79 2.91 -1.70
N VAL A 73 11.06 2.70 -1.97
CA VAL A 73 11.69 1.38 -1.98
C VAL A 73 12.77 1.29 -0.93
N LEU A 74 12.69 0.27 -0.09
CA LEU A 74 13.73 -0.14 0.84
C LEU A 74 14.36 -1.45 0.36
N LYS A 75 15.67 -1.52 0.37
CA LYS A 75 16.46 -2.74 0.15
C LYS A 75 17.18 -3.11 1.43
N ASP A 76 17.06 -4.35 1.87
CA ASP A 76 17.67 -4.83 3.14
C ASP A 76 17.34 -3.94 4.35
N ASN A 77 16.10 -3.46 4.45
CA ASN A 77 15.61 -2.49 5.44
C ASN A 77 16.26 -1.10 5.36
N LYS A 78 17.03 -0.77 4.34
CA LYS A 78 17.64 0.53 4.12
C LYS A 78 16.90 1.27 3.01
N PHE A 79 16.83 2.57 3.15
CA PHE A 79 16.27 3.43 2.11
C PHE A 79 17.09 3.28 0.83
N PHE A 80 16.45 3.00 -0.27
CA PHE A 80 17.10 2.78 -1.55
C PHE A 80 16.75 3.89 -2.55
N PHE A 81 15.47 4.07 -2.83
CA PHE A 81 15.02 5.14 -3.71
C PHE A 81 13.59 5.59 -3.36
N ASP A 82 13.20 6.79 -3.83
CA ASP A 82 11.82 7.27 -3.76
C ASP A 82 11.45 8.09 -5.00
N ASP A 83 10.15 8.18 -5.25
CA ASP A 83 9.56 8.95 -6.33
C ASP A 83 8.32 9.72 -5.80
N PRO A 84 8.53 10.93 -5.23
CA PRO A 84 7.48 11.71 -4.60
C PRO A 84 6.58 12.40 -5.62
N ILE A 85 5.37 12.73 -5.19
CA ILE A 85 4.44 13.58 -5.94
C ILE A 85 4.98 15.02 -5.93
N ASP A 86 4.84 15.70 -7.05
CA ASP A 86 5.16 17.12 -7.15
C ASP A 86 4.23 17.98 -6.29
N HIS A 87 4.79 18.95 -5.58
CA HIS A 87 4.02 19.82 -4.67
C HIS A 87 3.03 20.72 -5.40
N GLU A 88 3.35 21.16 -6.62
CA GLU A 88 2.47 22.00 -7.42
C GLU A 88 1.26 21.20 -7.90
N SER A 89 1.45 19.99 -8.38
CA SER A 89 0.37 19.06 -8.74
C SER A 89 -0.59 18.84 -7.56
N ILE A 90 -0.06 18.64 -6.34
CA ILE A 90 -0.89 18.52 -5.14
C ILE A 90 -1.68 19.81 -4.86
N ARG A 91 -1.03 20.99 -4.97
CA ARG A 91 -1.71 22.27 -4.74
C ARG A 91 -2.83 22.50 -5.74
N ASN A 92 -2.58 22.23 -7.03
CA ASN A 92 -3.56 22.39 -8.10
C ASN A 92 -4.75 21.47 -7.88
N PHE A 93 -4.49 20.21 -7.57
CA PHE A 93 -5.54 19.24 -7.25
C PHE A 93 -6.41 19.68 -6.05
N LEU A 94 -5.78 20.12 -4.96
CA LEU A 94 -6.49 20.48 -3.73
C LEU A 94 -7.30 21.78 -3.83
N LYS A 95 -7.01 22.69 -4.76
CA LYS A 95 -7.84 23.89 -5.00
C LYS A 95 -9.30 23.50 -5.25
N ASP A 96 -9.52 22.45 -6.03
CA ASP A 96 -10.87 22.05 -6.44
C ASP A 96 -11.41 20.88 -5.59
N ASN A 97 -10.53 20.07 -5.00
CA ASN A 97 -10.90 18.79 -4.42
C ASN A 97 -10.76 18.70 -2.89
N LEU A 98 -10.21 19.71 -2.21
CA LEU A 98 -10.05 19.66 -0.75
C LEU A 98 -11.40 19.37 -0.03
N HIS A 99 -12.49 19.92 -0.54
CA HIS A 99 -13.85 19.75 -0.01
C HIS A 99 -14.72 18.86 -0.91
N ALA A 100 -14.10 17.96 -1.66
CA ALA A 100 -14.81 17.05 -2.56
C ALA A 100 -15.93 16.29 -1.82
N PRO A 101 -17.12 16.14 -2.46
CA PRO A 101 -18.25 15.43 -1.87
C PRO A 101 -17.86 14.01 -1.48
N ASN A 102 -18.45 13.53 -0.37
CA ASN A 102 -18.21 12.18 0.18
C ASN A 102 -16.82 11.93 0.80
N VAL A 103 -15.81 12.74 0.56
CA VAL A 103 -14.52 12.61 1.24
C VAL A 103 -14.67 13.00 2.70
N VAL A 104 -14.31 12.08 3.59
CA VAL A 104 -14.35 12.30 5.06
C VAL A 104 -13.03 12.86 5.57
N CYS A 105 -11.93 12.38 4.98
CA CYS A 105 -10.59 12.78 5.38
C CYS A 105 -9.61 12.59 4.21
N TRP A 106 -8.78 13.58 3.98
CA TRP A 106 -7.58 13.45 3.18
C TRP A 106 -6.43 12.97 4.05
N VAL A 107 -5.62 12.07 3.52
CA VAL A 107 -4.45 11.53 4.20
C VAL A 107 -3.23 11.74 3.33
N PHE A 108 -2.15 12.28 3.89
CA PHE A 108 -0.88 12.49 3.18
C PHE A 108 0.22 11.71 3.90
N MET A 109 1.06 11.02 3.14
CA MET A 109 2.23 10.30 3.65
C MET A 109 3.50 10.95 3.09
N SER A 110 4.46 11.23 3.96
CA SER A 110 5.70 11.93 3.59
C SER A 110 6.90 11.43 4.39
N ASP A 111 8.07 11.93 4.05
CA ASP A 111 9.30 11.72 4.82
C ASP A 111 9.28 12.47 6.17
N ARG A 112 8.65 13.65 6.24
CA ARG A 112 8.56 14.48 7.45
C ARG A 112 7.53 13.95 8.43
N TYR A 113 6.38 13.52 7.90
CA TYR A 113 5.27 13.00 8.69
C TYR A 113 4.82 11.66 8.12
N PRO A 114 4.86 10.57 8.92
CA PRO A 114 4.33 9.28 8.48
C PRO A 114 2.90 9.38 7.96
N MET A 115 2.10 10.27 8.57
CA MET A 115 0.72 10.51 8.17
C MET A 115 0.23 11.89 8.64
N ILE A 116 -0.32 12.68 7.71
CA ILE A 116 -1.09 13.90 7.99
C ILE A 116 -2.55 13.62 7.66
N LEU A 117 -3.43 13.88 8.62
CA LEU A 117 -4.87 13.71 8.50
C LEU A 117 -5.54 15.07 8.37
N VAL A 118 -6.22 15.31 7.26
CA VAL A 118 -6.96 16.55 6.97
C VAL A 118 -8.44 16.21 6.82
N PRO A 119 -9.22 16.20 7.92
CA PRO A 119 -10.66 15.98 7.87
C PRO A 119 -11.36 17.10 7.10
N THR A 120 -12.28 16.74 6.21
CA THR A 120 -13.07 17.69 5.42
C THR A 120 -14.13 18.41 6.26
N ARG A 121 -14.58 17.77 7.35
CA ARG A 121 -15.51 18.34 8.32
C ARG A 121 -14.92 18.22 9.72
N LEU A 122 -14.51 19.33 10.29
CA LEU A 122 -13.91 19.41 11.61
C LEU A 122 -15.00 19.48 12.70
N ASN A 123 -15.37 18.33 13.25
CA ASN A 123 -15.99 18.26 14.56
C ASN A 123 -15.19 17.32 15.47
N CYS A 124 -15.36 17.42 16.79
CA CYS A 124 -14.62 16.58 17.74
C CYS A 124 -14.90 15.08 17.55
N PHE A 125 -16.11 14.73 17.13
CA PHE A 125 -16.50 13.33 16.84
C PHE A 125 -15.71 12.74 15.68
N THR A 126 -15.45 13.51 14.61
CA THR A 126 -14.65 13.03 13.47
C THR A 126 -13.22 12.69 13.90
N LYS A 127 -12.59 13.51 14.75
CA LYS A 127 -11.25 13.24 15.28
C LYS A 127 -11.21 11.95 16.11
N ILE A 128 -12.23 11.73 16.94
CA ILE A 128 -12.34 10.50 17.77
C ILE A 128 -12.57 9.29 16.86
N ALA A 129 -13.49 9.37 15.90
CA ALA A 129 -13.79 8.29 14.97
C ALA A 129 -12.55 7.88 14.16
N VAL A 130 -11.79 8.85 13.64
CA VAL A 130 -10.53 8.60 12.92
C VAL A 130 -9.50 7.92 13.84
N LYS A 131 -9.35 8.36 15.10
CA LYS A 131 -8.45 7.70 16.05
C LYS A 131 -8.85 6.26 16.30
N ILE A 132 -10.14 5.98 16.52
CA ILE A 132 -10.66 4.62 16.72
C ILE A 132 -10.39 3.78 15.46
N TYR A 133 -10.65 4.32 14.27
CA TYR A 133 -10.36 3.63 13.02
C TYR A 133 -8.87 3.26 12.89
N LEU A 134 -7.95 4.19 13.16
CA LEU A 134 -6.52 3.94 13.13
C LEU A 134 -6.08 2.86 14.13
N LEU A 135 -6.73 2.81 15.31
CA LEU A 135 -6.53 1.73 16.29
C LEU A 135 -6.91 0.36 15.71
N THR A 136 -8.05 0.30 14.98
CA THR A 136 -8.50 -0.97 14.36
C THR A 136 -7.61 -1.44 13.21
N GLN A 137 -6.88 -0.52 12.56
CA GLN A 137 -5.96 -0.84 11.46
C GLN A 137 -4.53 -1.20 11.91
N PHE A 138 -4.28 -1.35 13.22
CA PHE A 138 -2.92 -1.54 13.79
C PHE A 138 -1.92 -0.42 13.44
N VAL A 139 -2.41 0.75 13.07
CA VAL A 139 -1.62 1.96 12.77
C VAL A 139 -1.38 2.79 14.03
N TYR A 140 -1.85 2.33 15.19
CA TYR A 140 -1.76 3.05 16.47
C TYR A 140 -0.33 3.39 16.92
N ARG A 141 0.69 2.74 16.33
CA ARG A 141 2.10 3.05 16.58
C ARG A 141 2.71 4.00 15.57
N ASP A 142 2.01 4.32 14.49
CA ASP A 142 2.51 5.24 13.50
C ASP A 142 2.17 6.67 13.96
N LYS A 143 3.17 7.55 13.95
CA LYS A 143 2.96 8.94 14.32
C LYS A 143 2.09 9.63 13.27
N PHE A 144 1.07 10.32 13.68
CA PHE A 144 0.22 11.11 12.81
C PHE A 144 -0.07 12.48 13.41
N VAL A 145 -0.34 13.43 12.55
CA VAL A 145 -0.71 14.81 12.90
C VAL A 145 -2.02 15.18 12.21
N PHE A 146 -2.73 16.16 12.75
CA PHE A 146 -4.00 16.62 12.22
C PHE A 146 -3.93 18.05 11.70
N GLY A 147 -4.67 18.31 10.60
CA GLY A 147 -5.05 19.62 10.13
C GLY A 147 -4.21 20.17 8.99
N THR A 148 -4.81 21.16 8.34
CA THR A 148 -4.27 21.83 7.15
C THR A 148 -2.95 22.53 7.42
N LYS A 149 -2.71 23.06 8.65
CA LYS A 149 -1.45 23.72 9.01
C LYS A 149 -0.22 22.83 8.81
N HIS A 150 -0.32 21.52 9.09
CA HIS A 150 0.77 20.58 8.86
C HIS A 150 0.97 20.30 7.37
N LEU A 151 -0.13 20.24 6.61
CA LEU A 151 -0.08 20.08 5.17
C LEU A 151 0.53 21.31 4.49
N GLU A 152 0.11 22.52 4.87
CA GLU A 152 0.68 23.77 4.38
C GLU A 152 2.18 23.87 4.67
N LYS A 153 2.59 23.53 5.91
CA LYS A 153 4.01 23.48 6.28
C LYS A 153 4.78 22.49 5.40
N LEU A 154 4.20 21.30 5.17
CA LEU A 154 4.81 20.27 4.31
C LEU A 154 4.94 20.75 2.86
N LEU A 155 3.88 21.33 2.29
CA LEU A 155 3.88 21.84 0.93
C LEU A 155 4.82 23.05 0.72
N ASN A 156 5.10 23.84 1.78
CA ASN A 156 6.03 24.97 1.73
C ASN A 156 7.50 24.56 1.95
N ASP A 157 7.77 23.37 2.44
CA ASP A 157 9.11 22.80 2.56
C ASP A 157 9.50 22.14 1.23
N LYS A 158 10.32 22.83 0.41
CA LYS A 158 10.76 22.34 -0.90
C LYS A 158 11.54 21.02 -0.84
N GLU A 159 12.15 20.72 0.30
CA GLU A 159 12.90 19.48 0.52
C GLU A 159 12.02 18.34 1.03
N ALA A 160 10.76 18.61 1.40
CA ALA A 160 9.85 17.58 1.84
C ALA A 160 9.40 16.70 0.67
N ARG A 161 9.24 15.42 0.94
CA ARG A 161 8.85 14.41 -0.06
C ARG A 161 7.50 13.83 0.29
N ILE A 162 6.51 14.04 -0.56
CA ILE A 162 5.15 13.54 -0.39
C ILE A 162 4.98 12.32 -1.29
N TYR A 163 4.81 11.17 -0.68
CA TYR A 163 4.80 9.90 -1.38
C TYR A 163 3.40 9.47 -1.85
N LYS A 164 2.39 9.86 -1.09
CA LYS A 164 1.03 9.40 -1.33
C LYS A 164 0.03 10.39 -0.75
N MET A 165 -1.01 10.65 -1.52
CA MET A 165 -2.23 11.32 -1.10
C MET A 165 -3.38 10.31 -1.16
N MET A 166 -4.36 10.39 -0.25
CA MET A 166 -5.46 9.44 -0.21
C MET A 166 -6.74 10.14 0.22
N ALA A 167 -7.82 9.93 -0.53
CA ALA A 167 -9.18 10.31 -0.17
C ALA A 167 -9.88 9.15 0.54
N MET A 168 -10.33 9.35 1.78
CA MET A 168 -11.08 8.36 2.55
C MET A 168 -12.56 8.69 2.57
N TYR A 169 -13.42 7.70 2.33
CA TYR A 169 -14.87 7.84 2.23
C TYR A 169 -15.62 7.31 3.45
N GLY A 170 -14.94 6.76 4.42
CA GLY A 170 -15.50 6.19 5.65
C GLY A 170 -15.28 4.69 5.75
N ILE A 171 -16.23 3.95 6.34
CA ILE A 171 -16.11 2.51 6.60
C ILE A 171 -17.38 1.79 6.11
N GLY A 172 -17.20 0.60 5.54
CA GLY A 172 -18.26 -0.32 5.16
C GLY A 172 -18.50 -0.43 3.65
N GLU A 173 -19.23 -1.46 3.24
CA GLU A 173 -19.42 -1.87 1.84
C GLU A 173 -19.93 -0.74 0.93
N LYS A 174 -20.93 0.03 1.39
CA LYS A 174 -21.43 1.19 0.63
C LYS A 174 -20.34 2.23 0.34
N LYS A 175 -19.33 2.33 1.23
CA LYS A 175 -18.21 3.27 1.06
C LYS A 175 -17.16 2.75 0.10
N ILE A 176 -17.04 1.44 -0.02
CA ILE A 176 -16.19 0.79 -1.04
C ILE A 176 -16.73 1.16 -2.44
N GLU A 177 -18.05 1.04 -2.66
CA GLU A 177 -18.64 1.38 -3.96
C GLU A 177 -18.51 2.88 -4.28
N ILE A 178 -18.71 3.76 -3.29
CA ILE A 178 -18.47 5.20 -3.46
C ILE A 178 -17.02 5.47 -3.87
N ALA A 179 -16.05 4.87 -3.17
CA ALA A 179 -14.62 5.06 -3.48
C ALA A 179 -14.30 4.59 -4.91
N ARG A 180 -14.88 3.47 -5.33
CA ARG A 180 -14.72 2.95 -6.68
C ARG A 180 -15.27 3.92 -7.74
N GLN A 181 -16.49 4.43 -7.56
CA GLN A 181 -17.09 5.39 -8.49
C GLN A 181 -16.33 6.71 -8.54
N GLU A 182 -15.89 7.23 -7.38
CA GLU A 182 -15.08 8.43 -7.31
C GLU A 182 -13.70 8.24 -7.95
N SER A 183 -13.11 7.05 -7.86
CA SER A 183 -11.83 6.76 -8.52
C SER A 183 -11.94 6.88 -10.04
N LEU A 184 -13.05 6.48 -10.66
CA LEU A 184 -13.27 6.64 -12.10
C LEU A 184 -13.36 8.11 -12.50
N LYS A 185 -14.04 8.95 -11.70
CA LYS A 185 -14.11 10.41 -11.94
C LYS A 185 -12.74 11.08 -11.83
N PHE A 186 -11.94 10.68 -10.83
CA PHE A 186 -10.59 11.21 -10.70
C PHE A 186 -9.66 10.74 -11.83
N LEU A 187 -9.81 9.49 -12.29
CA LEU A 187 -9.08 9.00 -13.46
C LEU A 187 -9.41 9.82 -14.71
N ASP A 188 -10.69 10.11 -14.95
CA ASP A 188 -11.11 10.90 -16.10
C ASP A 188 -10.53 12.33 -16.10
N ALA A 189 -10.40 12.93 -14.91
CA ALA A 189 -9.97 14.33 -14.76
C ALA A 189 -8.46 14.52 -14.51
N TRP A 190 -7.76 13.53 -13.92
CA TRP A 190 -6.43 13.72 -13.34
C TRP A 190 -5.44 12.59 -13.65
N ASP A 191 -5.73 11.71 -14.60
CA ASP A 191 -4.86 10.57 -14.92
C ASP A 191 -3.52 10.98 -15.55
N THR A 192 -3.42 12.18 -16.10
CA THR A 192 -2.17 12.75 -16.62
C THR A 192 -1.19 13.17 -15.53
N GLU A 193 -1.71 13.56 -14.36
CA GLU A 193 -0.95 14.08 -13.23
C GLU A 193 -0.61 13.01 -12.20
N PHE A 194 -1.55 12.08 -11.97
CA PHE A 194 -1.44 11.09 -10.90
C PHE A 194 -1.64 9.66 -11.40
N GLU A 195 -0.95 8.74 -10.75
CA GLU A 195 -1.34 7.34 -10.71
C GLU A 195 -2.46 7.19 -9.68
N ILE A 196 -3.67 6.86 -10.14
CA ILE A 196 -4.87 6.83 -9.31
C ILE A 196 -5.33 5.40 -9.15
N LEU A 197 -5.39 4.92 -7.91
CA LEU A 197 -5.76 3.56 -7.59
C LEU A 197 -6.92 3.54 -6.59
N TRP A 198 -7.85 2.64 -6.80
CA TRP A 198 -8.87 2.32 -5.82
C TRP A 198 -8.37 1.24 -4.86
N SER A 199 -8.57 1.44 -3.56
CA SER A 199 -8.24 0.47 -2.52
C SER A 199 -9.29 0.50 -1.40
N ARG A 200 -10.19 -0.48 -1.38
CA ARG A 200 -11.28 -0.56 -0.42
C ARG A 200 -12.10 0.75 -0.35
N GLU A 201 -12.19 1.36 0.84
CA GLU A 201 -12.95 2.60 1.08
C GLU A 201 -12.14 3.87 0.77
N SER A 202 -11.08 3.79 -0.04
CA SER A 202 -10.23 4.93 -0.39
C SER A 202 -9.86 4.98 -1.86
N VAL A 203 -9.55 6.19 -2.32
CA VAL A 203 -8.84 6.44 -3.58
C VAL A 203 -7.46 6.97 -3.24
N GLU A 204 -6.45 6.40 -3.85
CA GLU A 204 -5.05 6.63 -3.59
C GLU A 204 -4.38 7.27 -4.79
N PHE A 205 -3.57 8.30 -4.55
CA PHE A 205 -2.89 9.09 -5.57
C PHE A 205 -1.39 9.03 -5.31
N MET A 206 -0.63 8.63 -6.30
CA MET A 206 0.82 8.67 -6.35
C MET A 206 1.25 9.51 -7.55
N LYS A 207 2.53 9.78 -7.68
CA LYS A 207 3.08 10.35 -8.91
C LYS A 207 2.74 9.45 -10.10
N LYS A 208 2.43 10.03 -11.26
CA LYS A 208 2.11 9.27 -12.48
C LYS A 208 3.18 8.24 -12.81
N GLY A 209 2.74 7.02 -13.11
CA GLY A 209 3.61 5.88 -13.40
C GLY A 209 4.14 5.15 -12.16
N VAL A 210 3.88 5.65 -10.94
CA VAL A 210 4.30 5.01 -9.68
C VAL A 210 3.23 4.05 -9.20
N ASN A 211 3.50 2.76 -9.31
CA ASN A 211 2.64 1.69 -8.81
C ASN A 211 3.46 0.50 -8.29
N LYS A 212 2.80 -0.45 -7.65
CA LYS A 212 3.44 -1.62 -7.03
C LYS A 212 4.24 -2.45 -8.05
N ALA A 213 3.73 -2.61 -9.28
CA ALA A 213 4.37 -3.44 -10.30
C ALA A 213 5.64 -2.77 -10.86
N ASN A 214 5.58 -1.47 -11.16
CA ASN A 214 6.73 -0.74 -11.68
C ASN A 214 7.87 -0.68 -10.66
N ALA A 215 7.55 -0.48 -9.38
CA ALA A 215 8.55 -0.52 -8.31
C ALA A 215 9.15 -1.92 -8.12
N LEU A 216 8.34 -2.99 -8.25
CA LEU A 216 8.83 -4.36 -8.17
C LEU A 216 9.74 -4.72 -9.34
N LYS A 217 9.43 -4.25 -10.57
CA LYS A 217 10.31 -4.41 -11.73
C LYS A 217 11.70 -3.85 -11.46
N GLN A 218 11.81 -2.66 -10.85
CA GLN A 218 13.11 -2.09 -10.52
C GLN A 218 13.92 -2.96 -9.55
N ILE A 219 13.25 -3.59 -8.57
CA ILE A 219 13.92 -4.50 -7.62
C ILE A 219 14.42 -5.75 -8.34
N ILE A 220 13.59 -6.39 -9.16
CA ILE A 220 13.98 -7.64 -9.82
C ILE A 220 15.05 -7.43 -10.87
N ASP A 221 15.03 -6.30 -11.60
CA ASP A 221 16.06 -5.94 -12.57
C ASP A 221 17.43 -5.80 -11.88
N MET A 222 17.48 -5.12 -10.72
CA MET A 222 18.70 -4.98 -9.94
C MET A 222 19.23 -6.30 -9.35
N GLN A 223 18.33 -7.23 -9.06
CA GLN A 223 18.68 -8.54 -8.50
C GLN A 223 18.89 -9.61 -9.60
N HIS A 224 18.74 -9.22 -10.88
CA HIS A 224 18.82 -10.13 -12.04
C HIS A 224 17.86 -11.33 -11.92
N ILE A 225 16.66 -11.09 -11.33
CA ILE A 225 15.60 -12.10 -11.20
C ILE A 225 14.65 -11.99 -12.39
N LYS A 226 14.33 -13.11 -13.02
CA LYS A 226 13.40 -13.14 -14.16
C LYS A 226 11.95 -13.07 -13.69
N ASN A 227 11.04 -12.58 -14.56
CA ASN A 227 9.61 -12.47 -14.28
C ASN A 227 8.96 -13.80 -13.88
N ASP A 228 9.36 -14.90 -14.52
CA ASP A 228 8.86 -16.26 -14.24
C ASP A 228 9.38 -16.83 -12.91
N GLU A 229 10.40 -16.20 -12.30
CA GLU A 229 10.93 -16.52 -10.98
C GLU A 229 10.29 -15.71 -9.84
N VAL A 230 9.34 -14.81 -10.16
CA VAL A 230 8.64 -13.95 -9.19
C VAL A 230 7.24 -14.47 -8.93
N ALA A 231 6.86 -14.61 -7.67
CA ALA A 231 5.48 -14.82 -7.25
C ALA A 231 4.93 -13.55 -6.59
N VAL A 232 3.74 -13.11 -6.99
CA VAL A 232 3.07 -11.93 -6.42
C VAL A 232 1.78 -12.32 -5.74
N VAL A 233 1.49 -11.75 -4.56
CA VAL A 233 0.29 -12.04 -3.76
C VAL A 233 -0.38 -10.75 -3.30
N GLY A 234 -1.71 -10.66 -3.50
CA GLY A 234 -2.49 -9.50 -3.07
C GLY A 234 -3.97 -9.82 -2.88
N ASP A 235 -4.78 -8.82 -2.51
CA ASP A 235 -6.23 -8.98 -2.27
C ASP A 235 -7.08 -7.79 -2.68
N SER A 236 -6.51 -6.72 -3.23
CA SER A 236 -7.19 -5.44 -3.40
C SER A 236 -6.91 -4.82 -4.77
N GLY A 237 -7.66 -3.77 -5.13
CA GLY A 237 -7.57 -3.13 -6.46
C GLY A 237 -6.17 -2.60 -6.79
N ASN A 238 -5.42 -2.13 -5.80
CA ASN A 238 -4.04 -1.67 -6.00
C ASN A 238 -3.02 -2.80 -6.24
N ASP A 239 -3.44 -4.07 -6.19
CA ASP A 239 -2.62 -5.23 -6.52
C ASP A 239 -2.83 -5.70 -7.96
N ILE A 240 -3.86 -5.21 -8.66
CA ILE A 240 -4.19 -5.62 -10.02
C ILE A 240 -3.00 -5.43 -10.96
N CYS A 241 -2.27 -4.33 -10.83
CA CYS A 241 -1.07 -4.08 -11.61
C CYS A 241 0.01 -5.17 -11.44
N LEU A 242 0.12 -5.78 -10.26
CA LEU A 242 1.00 -6.93 -10.01
C LEU A 242 0.50 -8.17 -10.77
N PHE A 243 -0.80 -8.46 -10.70
CA PHE A 243 -1.40 -9.63 -11.33
C PHE A 243 -1.33 -9.58 -12.86
N GLU A 244 -1.47 -8.40 -13.44
CA GLU A 244 -1.37 -8.18 -14.89
C GLU A 244 0.08 -8.18 -15.40
N THR A 245 1.05 -7.92 -14.50
CA THR A 245 2.47 -7.86 -14.87
C THR A 245 3.21 -9.18 -14.69
N PHE A 246 2.88 -9.95 -13.63
CA PHE A 246 3.63 -11.13 -13.25
C PHE A 246 2.81 -12.41 -13.46
N GLU A 247 3.43 -13.42 -14.09
CA GLU A 247 2.76 -14.67 -14.43
C GLU A 247 2.32 -15.48 -13.22
N ASN A 248 3.16 -15.56 -12.18
CA ASN A 248 2.85 -16.32 -10.97
C ASN A 248 2.09 -15.41 -10.00
N SER A 249 0.86 -15.08 -10.35
CA SER A 249 -0.03 -14.21 -9.57
C SER A 249 -1.02 -15.02 -8.73
N PHE A 250 -1.16 -14.60 -7.48
CA PHE A 250 -1.96 -15.25 -6.46
C PHE A 250 -2.84 -14.23 -5.75
N VAL A 251 -4.15 -14.49 -5.76
CA VAL A 251 -5.11 -13.65 -5.05
C VAL A 251 -5.62 -14.36 -3.81
N MET A 252 -5.83 -13.59 -2.75
CA MET A 252 -6.40 -14.12 -1.52
C MET A 252 -7.88 -14.46 -1.67
N LYS A 253 -8.34 -15.57 -1.07
CA LYS A 253 -9.74 -16.02 -1.09
C LYS A 253 -10.77 -14.99 -0.59
N ASN A 254 -10.34 -14.07 0.28
CA ASN A 254 -11.16 -12.97 0.80
C ASN A 254 -11.23 -11.72 -0.10
N ALA A 255 -10.54 -11.72 -1.25
CA ALA A 255 -10.55 -10.61 -2.18
C ALA A 255 -11.92 -10.44 -2.89
N PRO A 256 -12.28 -9.21 -3.33
CA PRO A 256 -13.43 -8.97 -4.18
C PRO A 256 -13.38 -9.78 -5.48
N LYS A 257 -14.57 -10.12 -6.04
CA LYS A 257 -14.67 -10.95 -7.25
C LYS A 257 -13.90 -10.36 -8.44
N GLU A 258 -14.01 -9.05 -8.65
CA GLU A 258 -13.32 -8.35 -9.73
C GLU A 258 -11.80 -8.42 -9.62
N VAL A 259 -11.26 -8.44 -8.40
CA VAL A 259 -9.81 -8.60 -8.16
C VAL A 259 -9.38 -10.04 -8.42
N LYS A 260 -10.21 -11.02 -8.01
CA LYS A 260 -9.95 -12.44 -8.24
C LYS A 260 -9.83 -12.79 -9.72
N LEU A 261 -10.63 -12.14 -10.58
CA LEU A 261 -10.59 -12.36 -12.03
C LEU A 261 -9.27 -11.92 -12.70
N LYS A 262 -8.44 -11.15 -12.01
CA LYS A 262 -7.17 -10.62 -12.53
C LYS A 262 -5.96 -11.47 -12.18
N ALA A 263 -6.06 -12.37 -11.22
CA ALA A 263 -4.98 -13.27 -10.82
C ALA A 263 -5.18 -14.68 -11.36
N LYS A 264 -4.08 -15.41 -11.55
CA LYS A 264 -4.13 -16.79 -12.09
C LYS A 264 -4.52 -17.83 -11.05
N ASN A 265 -4.22 -17.58 -9.76
CA ASN A 265 -4.43 -18.57 -8.69
C ASN A 265 -5.11 -17.94 -7.48
N GLU A 266 -6.03 -18.67 -6.84
CA GLU A 266 -6.66 -18.29 -5.58
C GLU A 266 -6.05 -19.09 -4.43
N ILE A 267 -5.71 -18.41 -3.30
CA ILE A 267 -5.09 -19.04 -2.12
C ILE A 267 -5.74 -18.60 -0.81
N GLU A 268 -5.67 -19.46 0.21
CA GLU A 268 -6.16 -19.16 1.57
C GLU A 268 -5.17 -18.36 2.43
N GLY A 269 -3.89 -18.38 2.07
CA GLY A 269 -2.83 -17.67 2.79
C GLY A 269 -1.52 -17.76 2.07
N VAL A 270 -0.62 -16.81 2.32
CA VAL A 270 0.67 -16.70 1.66
C VAL A 270 1.50 -17.99 1.79
N TYR A 271 1.34 -18.75 2.87
CA TYR A 271 2.01 -20.02 3.08
C TYR A 271 1.66 -21.10 2.04
N CYS A 272 0.55 -20.96 1.29
CA CYS A 272 0.16 -21.88 0.22
C CYS A 272 1.10 -21.79 -0.99
N ILE A 273 1.88 -20.71 -1.13
CA ILE A 273 2.88 -20.57 -2.21
C ILE A 273 3.88 -21.73 -2.20
N LYS A 274 4.16 -22.35 -1.06
CA LYS A 274 5.03 -23.53 -0.94
C LYS A 274 4.66 -24.67 -1.94
N ASP A 275 3.38 -24.79 -2.28
CA ASP A 275 2.87 -25.85 -3.16
C ASP A 275 3.16 -25.55 -4.66
N TYR A 276 3.59 -24.32 -4.97
CA TYR A 276 3.95 -23.81 -6.30
C TYR A 276 5.46 -23.57 -6.47
N ILE A 277 6.24 -23.69 -5.38
CA ILE A 277 7.71 -23.60 -5.39
C ILE A 277 8.24 -25.01 -5.61
N LYS A 278 8.44 -25.40 -6.84
CA LYS A 278 9.09 -26.66 -7.22
C LYS A 278 10.47 -26.37 -7.78
#